data_56101bc1f524063495bd982c00e11d17
#
_entry.id   56101bc1f524063495bd982c00e11d17
#
_cell.length_a   1.000
_cell.length_b   1.000
_cell.length_c   1.000
_cell.angle_alpha   90.00
_cell.angle_beta   90.00
_cell.angle_gamma   90.00
#
_symmetry.space_group_name_H-M   'P 1'
#
loop_
_entity.id
_entity.type
_entity.pdbx_description
1 polymer ?
#
loop_
_entity_poly.entity_id
_entity_poly.type
_entity_poly.pdbx_seq_one_letter_code
_entity_poly.pdbx_strand_id
1 'polypeptide(L)'
;MKKICMVAYTNYLNDARPRREAETLVRRGDHVDFIALGEKDRPSFEIVQGVNVFRVKQLRYRGGGFLKYGFSYFRFLCASTMKLLRLHLKQRYDVIYVHTMPDLLVLVAMIPKMFGARVILNIHDMMPEMYMSKFGLSEKHPLILILAKQEQFSIWLADKAICVHHPHRDVLVRRGTPPGKLTVLPNVPDPLVFRSENSSEPNGEEFRIVYHGTIAKRLGLDLAVEAFQKAADACPRARLEIYGDGDAGEELEAQVKAADMGDRIYFSKKMFRVESIAEMIQGASLGLIPNRRDVATDYMLPVKLLEYVHLGIPVIAPRLLAIQYYFSEDQVAYCEPGDVDALANCICRIYADPEKRNQLARNSATFAKEFHWDQLKKELYKVVDDQPERAPVAVA
;
A
#
# COMPACT_ATOMS: atom_id res chain seq x y z
N MET A 1 -5.35 -25.88 11.10
CA MET A 1 -4.11 -25.73 10.32
C MET A 1 -4.46 -25.92 8.86
N LYS A 2 -4.28 -24.90 8.02
CA LYS A 2 -4.49 -24.95 6.57
C LYS A 2 -3.14 -24.91 5.85
N LYS A 3 -3.11 -25.45 4.62
CA LYS A 3 -1.98 -25.30 3.71
C LYS A 3 -2.31 -24.23 2.70
N ILE A 4 -1.56 -23.14 2.73
CA ILE A 4 -1.82 -21.93 1.96
C ILE A 4 -0.64 -21.67 1.03
N CYS A 5 -0.90 -21.42 -0.26
CA CYS A 5 0.12 -20.87 -1.15
C CYS A 5 -0.23 -19.44 -1.53
N MET A 6 0.62 -18.50 -1.16
CA MET A 6 0.51 -17.10 -1.52
C MET A 6 1.35 -16.82 -2.77
N VAL A 7 0.84 -16.01 -3.70
CA VAL A 7 1.54 -15.66 -4.93
C VAL A 7 1.46 -14.16 -5.16
N ALA A 8 2.61 -13.49 -5.30
CA ALA A 8 2.67 -12.06 -5.54
C ALA A 8 3.83 -11.67 -6.47
N TYR A 9 3.59 -10.75 -7.41
CA TYR A 9 4.62 -10.15 -8.25
C TYR A 9 5.40 -9.08 -7.46
N THR A 10 6.07 -9.51 -6.40
CA THR A 10 6.80 -8.62 -5.50
C THR A 10 8.07 -9.27 -4.94
N ASN A 11 8.96 -8.47 -4.37
CA ASN A 11 10.05 -8.93 -3.54
C ASN A 11 9.52 -9.09 -2.10
N TYR A 12 9.58 -10.30 -1.56
CA TYR A 12 8.95 -10.66 -0.28
C TYR A 12 9.32 -9.73 0.87
N LEU A 13 10.61 -9.39 1.01
CA LEU A 13 11.09 -8.57 2.12
C LEU A 13 10.78 -7.07 1.98
N ASN A 14 10.49 -6.62 0.76
CA ASN A 14 10.28 -5.20 0.49
C ASN A 14 8.80 -4.79 0.43
N ASP A 15 7.87 -5.75 0.48
CA ASP A 15 6.44 -5.48 0.49
C ASP A 15 5.83 -5.95 1.81
N ALA A 16 5.69 -5.01 2.72
CA ALA A 16 5.20 -5.29 4.08
C ALA A 16 3.76 -5.85 4.10
N ARG A 17 2.95 -5.56 3.08
CA ARG A 17 1.53 -5.95 3.02
C ARG A 17 1.34 -7.46 2.94
N PRO A 18 1.74 -8.14 1.85
CA PRO A 18 1.60 -9.60 1.74
C PRO A 18 2.50 -10.35 2.74
N ARG A 19 3.65 -9.78 3.12
CA ARG A 19 4.54 -10.33 4.14
C ARG A 19 3.84 -10.42 5.50
N ARG A 20 3.23 -9.32 5.97
CA ARG A 20 2.49 -9.29 7.25
C ARG A 20 1.36 -10.31 7.27
N GLU A 21 0.60 -10.44 6.18
CA GLU A 21 -0.48 -11.41 6.07
C GLU A 21 0.06 -12.85 6.13
N ALA A 22 1.12 -13.17 5.39
CA ALA A 22 1.76 -14.48 5.38
C ALA A 22 2.29 -14.87 6.78
N GLU A 23 3.05 -13.96 7.42
CA GLU A 23 3.60 -14.19 8.76
C GLU A 23 2.51 -14.29 9.83
N THR A 24 1.38 -13.58 9.65
CA THR A 24 0.22 -13.68 10.55
C THR A 24 -0.45 -15.03 10.46
N LEU A 25 -0.59 -15.61 9.25
CA LEU A 25 -1.14 -16.94 9.06
C LEU A 25 -0.22 -18.03 9.63
N VAL A 26 1.11 -17.86 9.48
CA VAL A 26 2.08 -18.77 10.13
C VAL A 26 1.95 -18.70 11.66
N ARG A 27 1.87 -17.50 12.25
CA ARG A 27 1.67 -17.34 13.70
C ARG A 27 0.36 -17.94 14.21
N ARG A 28 -0.66 -18.06 13.34
CA ARG A 28 -1.91 -18.78 13.63
C ARG A 28 -1.72 -20.31 13.64
N GLY A 29 -0.63 -20.83 13.09
CA GLY A 29 -0.32 -22.25 12.97
C GLY A 29 -0.60 -22.82 11.58
N ASP A 30 -0.82 -22.00 10.55
CA ASP A 30 -0.97 -22.46 9.18
C ASP A 30 0.38 -22.71 8.52
N HIS A 31 0.39 -23.63 7.54
CA HIS A 31 1.54 -23.81 6.66
C HIS A 31 1.43 -22.84 5.49
N VAL A 32 2.40 -21.96 5.34
CA VAL A 32 2.39 -20.93 4.30
C VAL A 32 3.61 -21.03 3.41
N ASP A 33 3.38 -21.28 2.13
CA ASP A 33 4.35 -21.16 1.04
C ASP A 33 4.09 -19.84 0.30
N PHE A 34 5.14 -19.09 -0.01
CA PHE A 34 5.03 -17.83 -0.72
C PHE A 34 5.87 -17.84 -2.00
N ILE A 35 5.25 -17.63 -3.16
CA ILE A 35 5.93 -17.51 -4.46
C ILE A 35 6.11 -16.03 -4.80
N ALA A 36 7.37 -15.59 -4.88
CA ALA A 36 7.78 -14.21 -5.11
C ALA A 36 8.75 -14.07 -6.29
N LEU A 37 9.02 -12.83 -6.67
CA LEU A 37 10.12 -12.49 -7.58
C LEU A 37 11.48 -12.84 -6.97
N GLY A 38 12.48 -13.06 -7.84
CA GLY A 38 13.87 -13.18 -7.44
C GLY A 38 14.43 -11.86 -6.92
N GLU A 39 15.41 -11.99 -6.06
CA GLU A 39 16.20 -10.87 -5.51
C GLU A 39 17.67 -11.15 -5.73
N LYS A 40 18.46 -10.09 -5.97
CA LYS A 40 19.93 -10.22 -6.04
C LYS A 40 20.43 -10.73 -4.69
N ASP A 41 21.39 -11.63 -4.73
CA ASP A 41 22.08 -12.18 -3.55
C ASP A 41 21.19 -12.93 -2.55
N ARG A 42 20.00 -13.38 -3.01
CA ARG A 42 19.09 -14.21 -2.20
C ARG A 42 18.87 -15.59 -2.83
N PRO A 43 18.80 -16.65 -2.02
CA PRO A 43 18.55 -18.00 -2.50
C PRO A 43 17.15 -18.14 -3.12
N SER A 44 16.98 -19.14 -3.99
CA SER A 44 15.69 -19.46 -4.61
C SER A 44 14.65 -20.01 -3.63
N PHE A 45 15.09 -20.44 -2.45
CA PHE A 45 14.28 -20.89 -1.32
C PHE A 45 14.90 -20.40 -0.01
N GLU A 46 14.05 -19.88 0.86
CA GLU A 46 14.45 -19.38 2.19
C GLU A 46 13.23 -19.47 3.13
N ILE A 47 13.46 -19.72 4.39
CA ILE A 47 12.42 -19.62 5.42
C ILE A 47 12.57 -18.28 6.14
N VAL A 48 11.54 -17.45 6.10
CA VAL A 48 11.51 -16.13 6.73
C VAL A 48 10.33 -16.06 7.70
N GLN A 49 10.59 -15.91 8.99
CA GLN A 49 9.56 -15.87 10.04
C GLN A 49 8.55 -17.05 9.95
N GLY A 50 9.06 -18.23 9.57
CA GLY A 50 8.26 -19.43 9.40
C GLY A 50 7.54 -19.57 8.05
N VAL A 51 7.59 -18.56 7.20
CA VAL A 51 7.05 -18.61 5.82
C VAL A 51 8.09 -19.22 4.89
N ASN A 52 7.71 -20.21 4.09
CA ASN A 52 8.56 -20.82 3.05
C ASN A 52 8.53 -19.94 1.80
N VAL A 53 9.55 -19.14 1.59
CA VAL A 53 9.63 -18.20 0.45
C VAL A 53 10.33 -18.85 -0.74
N PHE A 54 9.60 -19.02 -1.85
CA PHE A 54 10.10 -19.52 -3.11
C PHE A 54 10.25 -18.38 -4.10
N ARG A 55 11.47 -18.12 -4.57
CA ARG A 55 11.77 -17.07 -5.56
C ARG A 55 11.88 -17.65 -6.96
N VAL A 56 11.11 -17.09 -7.90
CA VAL A 56 11.28 -17.40 -9.31
C VAL A 56 12.50 -16.67 -9.89
N LYS A 57 13.16 -17.23 -10.89
CA LYS A 57 14.35 -16.63 -11.53
C LYS A 57 13.98 -15.43 -12.41
N GLN A 58 13.41 -14.38 -11.78
CA GLN A 58 13.04 -13.15 -12.46
C GLN A 58 13.12 -11.98 -11.49
N LEU A 59 13.88 -10.95 -11.86
CA LEU A 59 13.93 -9.68 -11.12
C LEU A 59 12.74 -8.79 -11.47
N ARG A 60 12.41 -7.86 -10.56
CA ARG A 60 11.36 -6.87 -10.79
C ARG A 60 11.74 -5.94 -11.93
N TYR A 61 10.87 -5.83 -12.94
CA TYR A 61 11.06 -4.87 -14.03
C TYR A 61 10.72 -3.45 -13.54
N ARG A 62 11.62 -2.50 -13.79
CA ARG A 62 11.46 -1.08 -13.40
C ARG A 62 11.64 -0.11 -14.59
N GLY A 63 11.68 -0.63 -15.82
CA GLY A 63 11.87 0.19 -17.02
C GLY A 63 10.56 0.81 -17.55
N GLY A 64 10.68 1.63 -18.62
CA GLY A 64 9.53 2.17 -19.34
C GLY A 64 8.93 1.18 -20.34
N GLY A 65 7.70 1.48 -20.80
CA GLY A 65 7.03 0.78 -21.91
C GLY A 65 6.04 -0.31 -21.47
N PHE A 66 4.80 -0.12 -21.91
CA PHE A 66 3.65 -1.00 -21.60
C PHE A 66 3.88 -2.47 -21.97
N LEU A 67 4.41 -2.73 -23.18
CA LEU A 67 4.63 -4.09 -23.66
C LEU A 67 5.67 -4.84 -22.84
N LYS A 68 6.71 -4.16 -22.37
CA LYS A 68 7.73 -4.77 -21.52
C LYS A 68 7.21 -5.14 -20.14
N TYR A 69 6.31 -4.33 -19.57
CA TYR A 69 5.58 -4.68 -18.35
C TYR A 69 4.70 -5.91 -18.58
N GLY A 70 3.90 -5.91 -19.65
CA GLY A 70 3.05 -7.06 -20.01
C GLY A 70 3.85 -8.36 -20.17
N PHE A 71 5.00 -8.30 -20.86
CA PHE A 71 5.88 -9.45 -21.00
C PHE A 71 6.46 -9.92 -19.66
N SER A 72 6.87 -8.97 -18.80
CA SER A 72 7.37 -9.30 -17.46
C SER A 72 6.30 -9.99 -16.60
N TYR A 73 5.06 -9.52 -16.65
CA TYR A 73 3.93 -10.14 -15.94
C TYR A 73 3.62 -11.52 -16.49
N PHE A 74 3.58 -11.69 -17.82
CA PHE A 74 3.37 -12.98 -18.46
C PHE A 74 4.45 -14.02 -18.09
N ARG A 75 5.71 -13.61 -18.10
CA ARG A 75 6.83 -14.48 -17.69
C ARG A 75 6.69 -14.91 -16.23
N PHE A 76 6.31 -13.99 -15.34
CA PHE A 76 6.08 -14.32 -13.94
C PHE A 76 4.88 -15.26 -13.77
N LEU A 77 3.79 -14.99 -14.48
CA LEU A 77 2.60 -15.86 -14.51
C LEU A 77 2.99 -17.31 -14.87
N CYS A 78 3.71 -17.51 -15.95
CA CYS A 78 4.16 -18.84 -16.36
C CYS A 78 5.07 -19.50 -15.33
N ALA A 79 6.08 -18.77 -14.82
CA ALA A 79 7.03 -19.29 -13.86
C ALA A 79 6.37 -19.63 -12.51
N SER A 80 5.49 -18.77 -12.01
CA SER A 80 4.75 -19.01 -10.76
C SER A 80 3.72 -20.12 -10.91
N THR A 81 3.04 -20.27 -12.06
CA THR A 81 2.15 -21.39 -12.35
C THR A 81 2.91 -22.72 -12.28
N MET A 82 4.05 -22.83 -12.98
CA MET A 82 4.85 -24.07 -12.94
C MET A 82 5.35 -24.38 -11.52
N LYS A 83 5.77 -23.37 -10.77
CA LYS A 83 6.22 -23.54 -9.39
C LYS A 83 5.06 -23.99 -8.49
N LEU A 84 3.92 -23.30 -8.57
CA LEU A 84 2.73 -23.63 -7.79
C LEU A 84 2.23 -25.06 -8.06
N LEU A 85 2.17 -25.46 -9.33
CA LEU A 85 1.73 -26.83 -9.69
C LEU A 85 2.63 -27.89 -9.09
N ARG A 86 3.97 -27.71 -9.19
CA ARG A 86 4.93 -28.66 -8.58
C ARG A 86 4.76 -28.76 -7.07
N LEU A 87 4.49 -27.66 -6.39
CA LEU A 87 4.25 -27.64 -4.95
C LEU A 87 2.90 -28.25 -4.61
N HIS A 88 1.84 -27.91 -5.36
CA HIS A 88 0.48 -28.41 -5.15
C HIS A 88 0.38 -29.93 -5.31
N LEU A 89 1.08 -30.49 -6.29
CA LEU A 89 1.15 -31.94 -6.49
C LEU A 89 1.80 -32.69 -5.29
N LYS A 90 2.73 -32.01 -4.58
CA LYS A 90 3.43 -32.61 -3.43
C LYS A 90 2.59 -32.56 -2.15
N GLN A 91 1.88 -31.48 -1.88
CA GLN A 91 1.27 -31.26 -0.55
C GLN A 91 -0.19 -30.84 -0.56
N ARG A 92 -0.80 -30.59 -1.74
CA ARG A 92 -2.18 -30.11 -1.93
C ARG A 92 -2.52 -28.93 -0.99
N TYR A 93 -2.66 -27.75 -1.57
CA TYR A 93 -3.07 -26.55 -0.82
C TYR A 93 -4.58 -26.49 -0.65
N ASP A 94 -5.02 -26.06 0.51
CA ASP A 94 -6.43 -25.73 0.79
C ASP A 94 -6.81 -24.38 0.18
N VAL A 95 -5.86 -23.43 0.18
CA VAL A 95 -6.08 -22.05 -0.27
C VAL A 95 -4.93 -21.61 -1.17
N ILE A 96 -5.27 -21.02 -2.31
CA ILE A 96 -4.36 -20.23 -3.14
C ILE A 96 -4.72 -18.77 -2.97
N TYR A 97 -3.77 -17.98 -2.44
CA TYR A 97 -3.98 -16.58 -2.12
C TYR A 97 -3.14 -15.72 -3.04
N VAL A 98 -3.78 -15.03 -3.98
CA VAL A 98 -3.12 -14.26 -5.04
C VAL A 98 -3.21 -12.77 -4.74
N HIS A 99 -2.09 -12.07 -4.82
CA HIS A 99 -2.02 -10.62 -4.65
C HIS A 99 -1.87 -9.94 -6.01
N THR A 100 -2.67 -8.92 -6.29
CA THR A 100 -2.48 -8.06 -7.46
C THR A 100 -1.35 -7.05 -7.19
N MET A 101 -0.73 -6.37 -8.12
CA MET A 101 -0.86 -6.46 -9.59
C MET A 101 0.14 -7.45 -10.17
N PRO A 102 -0.12 -8.07 -11.32
CA PRO A 102 -1.25 -7.88 -12.21
C PRO A 102 -2.48 -8.72 -11.79
N ASP A 103 -3.70 -8.28 -12.14
CA ASP A 103 -4.94 -8.96 -11.76
C ASP A 103 -5.04 -10.37 -12.35
N LEU A 104 -4.62 -10.55 -13.62
CA LEU A 104 -4.57 -11.87 -14.27
C LEU A 104 -3.64 -12.87 -13.61
N LEU A 105 -2.86 -12.46 -12.59
CA LEU A 105 -2.07 -13.41 -11.81
C LEU A 105 -2.95 -14.47 -11.14
N VAL A 106 -4.23 -14.20 -10.93
CA VAL A 106 -5.20 -15.16 -10.41
C VAL A 106 -5.27 -16.46 -11.24
N LEU A 107 -4.91 -16.40 -12.52
CA LEU A 107 -4.87 -17.58 -13.41
C LEU A 107 -3.91 -18.68 -12.92
N VAL A 108 -2.91 -18.36 -12.10
CA VAL A 108 -2.03 -19.37 -11.48
C VAL A 108 -2.83 -20.41 -10.66
N ALA A 109 -3.96 -19.97 -10.10
CA ALA A 109 -4.80 -20.76 -9.21
C ALA A 109 -5.81 -21.66 -9.94
N MET A 110 -5.96 -21.57 -11.27
CA MET A 110 -7.00 -22.30 -11.98
C MET A 110 -6.91 -23.82 -11.81
N ILE A 111 -5.72 -24.38 -12.00
CA ILE A 111 -5.55 -25.83 -11.86
C ILE A 111 -5.74 -26.28 -10.40
N PRO A 112 -5.10 -25.68 -9.39
CA PRO A 112 -5.40 -26.01 -7.98
C PRO A 112 -6.89 -25.88 -7.63
N LYS A 113 -7.58 -24.86 -8.17
CA LYS A 113 -9.03 -24.69 -7.98
C LYS A 113 -9.85 -25.88 -8.51
N MET A 114 -9.50 -26.39 -9.68
CA MET A 114 -10.16 -27.59 -10.24
C MET A 114 -9.95 -28.82 -9.34
N PHE A 115 -8.90 -28.84 -8.53
CA PHE A 115 -8.65 -29.89 -7.54
C PHE A 115 -9.16 -29.55 -6.13
N GLY A 116 -10.02 -28.55 -6.00
CA GLY A 116 -10.72 -28.18 -4.78
C GLY A 116 -10.01 -27.15 -3.90
N ALA A 117 -8.88 -26.59 -4.33
CA ALA A 117 -8.28 -25.46 -3.63
C ALA A 117 -9.15 -24.21 -3.77
N ARG A 118 -9.31 -23.49 -2.69
CA ARG A 118 -10.02 -22.20 -2.66
C ARG A 118 -9.13 -21.06 -3.16
N VAL A 119 -9.69 -20.10 -3.87
CA VAL A 119 -8.94 -18.96 -4.44
C VAL A 119 -9.37 -17.67 -3.78
N ILE A 120 -8.42 -16.98 -3.17
CA ILE A 120 -8.57 -15.62 -2.63
C ILE A 120 -7.76 -14.68 -3.50
N LEU A 121 -8.39 -13.57 -3.94
CA LEU A 121 -7.73 -12.50 -4.69
C LEU A 121 -7.64 -11.26 -3.80
N ASN A 122 -6.43 -10.81 -3.49
CA ASN A 122 -6.21 -9.57 -2.75
C ASN A 122 -5.85 -8.44 -3.72
N ILE A 123 -6.74 -7.45 -3.82
CA ILE A 123 -6.64 -6.33 -4.76
C ILE A 123 -6.06 -5.14 -4.01
N HIS A 124 -4.76 -4.89 -4.20
CA HIS A 124 -4.04 -3.80 -3.52
C HIS A 124 -4.25 -2.44 -4.18
N ASP A 125 -4.33 -2.41 -5.50
CA ASP A 125 -4.43 -1.18 -6.28
C ASP A 125 -5.48 -1.35 -7.39
N MET A 126 -6.15 -0.25 -7.74
CA MET A 126 -7.13 -0.19 -8.80
C MET A 126 -6.41 0.02 -10.14
N MET A 127 -6.18 -1.07 -10.87
CA MET A 127 -5.38 -1.06 -12.10
C MET A 127 -5.92 -0.10 -13.17
N PRO A 128 -7.23 -0.01 -13.44
CA PRO A 128 -7.77 0.97 -14.39
C PRO A 128 -7.44 2.41 -14.00
N GLU A 129 -7.66 2.81 -12.74
CA GLU A 129 -7.39 4.15 -12.22
C GLU A 129 -5.91 4.49 -12.27
N MET A 130 -5.04 3.54 -11.92
CA MET A 130 -3.60 3.72 -12.00
C MET A 130 -3.13 3.98 -13.44
N TYR A 131 -3.73 3.31 -14.43
CA TYR A 131 -3.41 3.52 -15.83
C TYR A 131 -3.98 4.84 -16.37
N MET A 132 -5.20 5.20 -15.96
CA MET A 132 -5.77 6.52 -16.27
C MET A 132 -4.86 7.63 -15.76
N SER A 133 -4.44 7.57 -14.50
CA SER A 133 -3.52 8.54 -13.88
C SER A 133 -2.16 8.59 -14.58
N LYS A 134 -1.55 7.43 -14.84
CA LYS A 134 -0.18 7.35 -15.38
C LYS A 134 -0.08 7.80 -16.84
N PHE A 135 -1.11 7.51 -17.64
CA PHE A 135 -1.08 7.73 -19.10
C PHE A 135 -2.05 8.83 -19.58
N GLY A 136 -2.74 9.50 -18.66
CA GLY A 136 -3.72 10.55 -19.01
C GLY A 136 -4.92 10.02 -19.81
N LEU A 137 -5.30 8.74 -19.63
CA LEU A 137 -6.36 8.11 -20.39
C LEU A 137 -7.74 8.37 -19.76
N SER A 138 -8.75 8.54 -20.60
CA SER A 138 -10.14 8.66 -20.11
C SER A 138 -10.72 7.30 -19.71
N GLU A 139 -11.73 7.30 -18.85
CA GLU A 139 -12.46 6.10 -18.43
C GLU A 139 -13.05 5.31 -19.63
N LYS A 140 -13.42 6.03 -20.71
CA LYS A 140 -13.98 5.44 -21.95
C LYS A 140 -12.92 4.90 -22.90
N HIS A 141 -11.64 5.06 -22.62
CA HIS A 141 -10.56 4.56 -23.47
C HIS A 141 -10.59 3.03 -23.55
N PRO A 142 -10.46 2.42 -24.76
CA PRO A 142 -10.57 0.95 -24.91
C PRO A 142 -9.66 0.15 -23.97
N LEU A 143 -8.44 0.60 -23.76
CA LEU A 143 -7.51 -0.04 -22.81
C LEU A 143 -8.08 -0.05 -21.38
N ILE A 144 -8.67 1.05 -20.92
CA ILE A 144 -9.24 1.14 -19.57
C ILE A 144 -10.45 0.22 -19.43
N LEU A 145 -11.29 0.15 -20.46
CA LEU A 145 -12.43 -0.79 -20.48
C LEU A 145 -11.95 -2.25 -20.43
N ILE A 146 -10.88 -2.59 -21.17
CA ILE A 146 -10.25 -3.92 -21.12
C ILE A 146 -9.73 -4.21 -19.71
N LEU A 147 -9.01 -3.27 -19.08
CA LEU A 147 -8.49 -3.43 -17.72
C LEU A 147 -9.62 -3.61 -16.70
N ALA A 148 -10.71 -2.84 -16.79
CA ALA A 148 -11.87 -3.00 -15.93
C ALA A 148 -12.55 -4.37 -16.12
N LYS A 149 -12.66 -4.87 -17.37
CA LYS A 149 -13.15 -6.22 -17.65
C LYS A 149 -12.23 -7.30 -17.11
N GLN A 150 -10.92 -7.10 -17.23
CA GLN A 150 -9.90 -8.00 -16.66
C GLN A 150 -10.00 -8.07 -15.14
N GLU A 151 -10.18 -6.94 -14.46
CA GLU A 151 -10.42 -6.86 -13.02
C GLU A 151 -11.65 -7.68 -12.62
N GLN A 152 -12.80 -7.44 -13.30
CA GLN A 152 -14.04 -8.17 -13.05
C GLN A 152 -13.90 -9.68 -13.29
N PHE A 153 -13.23 -10.09 -14.38
CA PHE A 153 -12.94 -11.48 -14.69
C PHE A 153 -12.06 -12.13 -13.60
N SER A 154 -11.04 -11.42 -13.14
CA SER A 154 -10.15 -11.91 -12.09
C SER A 154 -10.88 -12.11 -10.76
N ILE A 155 -11.76 -11.18 -10.41
CA ILE A 155 -12.63 -11.31 -9.23
C ILE A 155 -13.62 -12.45 -9.41
N TRP A 156 -14.18 -12.62 -10.60
CA TRP A 156 -15.12 -13.73 -10.88
C TRP A 156 -14.46 -15.09 -10.70
N LEU A 157 -13.20 -15.27 -11.11
CA LEU A 157 -12.43 -16.50 -10.91
C LEU A 157 -12.13 -16.81 -9.44
N ALA A 158 -11.96 -15.80 -8.60
CA ALA A 158 -11.72 -15.99 -7.17
C ALA A 158 -12.99 -16.41 -6.44
N ASP A 159 -12.88 -17.14 -5.35
CA ASP A 159 -14.01 -17.47 -4.47
C ASP A 159 -14.35 -16.29 -3.55
N LYS A 160 -13.33 -15.57 -3.08
CA LYS A 160 -13.44 -14.30 -2.35
C LYS A 160 -12.40 -13.31 -2.88
N ALA A 161 -12.71 -12.02 -2.78
CA ALA A 161 -11.77 -10.97 -3.07
C ALA A 161 -11.64 -10.02 -1.87
N ILE A 162 -10.42 -9.59 -1.62
CA ILE A 162 -10.10 -8.60 -0.59
C ILE A 162 -9.80 -7.28 -1.30
N CYS A 163 -10.32 -6.19 -0.80
CA CYS A 163 -10.00 -4.82 -1.23
C CYS A 163 -9.56 -3.98 -0.03
N VAL A 164 -8.76 -2.96 -0.32
CA VAL A 164 -7.98 -2.27 0.73
C VAL A 164 -8.74 -1.20 1.50
N HIS A 165 -9.92 -0.77 1.07
CA HIS A 165 -10.76 0.21 1.77
C HIS A 165 -12.18 0.29 1.16
N HIS A 166 -13.13 0.90 1.89
CA HIS A 166 -14.52 0.97 1.48
C HIS A 166 -14.76 1.71 0.15
N PRO A 167 -14.19 2.90 -0.12
CA PRO A 167 -14.33 3.53 -1.43
C PRO A 167 -13.88 2.66 -2.60
N HIS A 168 -12.81 1.85 -2.44
CA HIS A 168 -12.40 0.87 -3.43
C HIS A 168 -13.47 -0.22 -3.62
N ARG A 169 -13.99 -0.78 -2.52
CA ARG A 169 -15.08 -1.76 -2.56
C ARG A 169 -16.29 -1.21 -3.34
N ASP A 170 -16.66 0.04 -3.11
CA ASP A 170 -17.82 0.66 -3.75
C ASP A 170 -17.61 0.81 -5.28
N VAL A 171 -16.39 1.08 -5.74
CA VAL A 171 -16.06 1.07 -7.17
C VAL A 171 -16.22 -0.34 -7.75
N LEU A 172 -15.69 -1.36 -7.09
CA LEU A 172 -15.83 -2.75 -7.55
C LEU A 172 -17.30 -3.20 -7.62
N VAL A 173 -18.11 -2.81 -6.64
CA VAL A 173 -19.56 -3.09 -6.63
C VAL A 173 -20.27 -2.36 -7.78
N ARG A 174 -19.98 -1.08 -8.03
CA ARG A 174 -20.52 -0.33 -9.17
C ARG A 174 -20.15 -0.96 -10.52
N ARG A 175 -18.99 -1.62 -10.60
CA ARG A 175 -18.54 -2.38 -11.78
C ARG A 175 -19.19 -3.75 -11.92
N GLY A 176 -20.06 -4.15 -10.97
CA GLY A 176 -20.85 -5.39 -11.03
C GLY A 176 -20.34 -6.53 -10.16
N THR A 177 -19.36 -6.30 -9.27
CA THR A 177 -18.96 -7.33 -8.30
C THR A 177 -20.01 -7.49 -7.20
N PRO A 178 -20.49 -8.72 -6.91
CA PRO A 178 -21.42 -8.94 -5.81
C PRO A 178 -20.79 -8.52 -4.45
N PRO A 179 -21.49 -7.72 -3.63
CA PRO A 179 -20.94 -7.23 -2.34
C PRO A 179 -20.46 -8.34 -1.40
N GLY A 180 -21.17 -9.47 -1.35
CA GLY A 180 -20.83 -10.62 -0.50
C GLY A 180 -19.55 -11.37 -0.91
N LYS A 181 -19.00 -11.06 -2.10
CA LYS A 181 -17.71 -11.59 -2.56
C LYS A 181 -16.52 -10.78 -2.07
N LEU A 182 -16.76 -9.54 -1.63
CA LEU A 182 -15.75 -8.57 -1.25
C LEU A 182 -15.62 -8.48 0.28
N THR A 183 -14.39 -8.49 0.76
CA THR A 183 -14.02 -8.16 2.13
C THR A 183 -13.08 -6.98 2.13
N VAL A 184 -13.32 -5.99 2.99
CA VAL A 184 -12.43 -4.84 3.17
C VAL A 184 -11.37 -5.21 4.21
N LEU A 185 -10.10 -5.15 3.82
CA LEU A 185 -8.96 -5.35 4.71
C LEU A 185 -7.93 -4.22 4.49
N PRO A 186 -7.98 -3.14 5.29
CA PRO A 186 -7.09 -2.01 5.14
C PRO A 186 -5.61 -2.35 5.31
N ASN A 187 -4.76 -1.67 4.54
CA ASN A 187 -3.31 -1.81 4.60
C ASN A 187 -2.73 -1.03 5.81
N VAL A 188 -3.13 -1.38 7.02
CA VAL A 188 -2.60 -0.75 8.24
C VAL A 188 -1.14 -1.14 8.50
N PRO A 189 -0.39 -0.36 9.26
CA PRO A 189 0.98 -0.69 9.66
C PRO A 189 1.09 -2.00 10.44
N ASP A 190 2.27 -2.63 10.36
CA ASP A 190 2.58 -3.76 11.22
C ASP A 190 2.89 -3.26 12.64
N PRO A 191 2.13 -3.65 13.67
CA PRO A 191 2.35 -3.19 15.03
C PRO A 191 3.67 -3.70 15.64
N LEU A 192 4.32 -4.68 15.03
CA LEU A 192 5.65 -5.11 15.43
C LEU A 192 6.75 -4.16 14.96
N VAL A 193 6.45 -3.35 13.94
CA VAL A 193 7.37 -2.37 13.33
C VAL A 193 7.04 -0.95 13.82
N PHE A 194 5.77 -0.56 13.70
CA PHE A 194 5.30 0.78 14.08
C PHE A 194 4.73 0.75 15.50
N ARG A 195 5.61 0.89 16.51
CA ARG A 195 5.25 0.87 17.94
C ARG A 195 5.21 2.29 18.48
N SER A 196 4.10 2.68 19.08
CA SER A 196 3.94 4.00 19.72
C SER A 196 4.62 4.10 21.08
N GLU A 197 4.99 2.98 21.70
CA GLU A 197 5.59 2.93 23.05
C GLU A 197 6.95 3.65 23.15
N ASN A 198 7.58 3.93 22.02
CA ASN A 198 8.84 4.67 21.95
C ASN A 198 8.64 6.10 21.39
N SER A 199 7.44 6.68 21.48
CA SER A 199 7.26 8.08 21.10
C SER A 199 8.06 8.97 22.08
N SER A 200 9.35 9.17 21.77
CA SER A 200 10.12 10.26 22.36
C SER A 200 9.36 11.55 22.05
N GLU A 201 9.08 12.34 23.06
CA GLU A 201 8.60 13.71 22.83
C GLU A 201 9.52 14.36 21.80
N PRO A 202 8.96 15.15 20.87
CA PRO A 202 9.79 15.85 19.87
C PRO A 202 10.92 16.55 20.64
N ASN A 203 12.18 16.21 20.33
CA ASN A 203 13.32 16.89 20.91
C ASN A 203 13.13 18.40 20.66
N GLY A 204 12.91 19.19 21.70
CA GLY A 204 12.27 20.51 21.71
C GLY A 204 12.89 21.63 20.86
N GLU A 205 13.92 21.38 20.06
CA GLU A 205 14.63 22.37 19.28
C GLU A 205 14.25 22.40 17.78
N GLU A 206 13.90 21.27 17.17
CA GLU A 206 13.58 21.20 15.74
C GLU A 206 12.13 20.75 15.49
N PHE A 207 11.49 21.35 14.48
CA PHE A 207 10.18 20.96 14.00
C PHE A 207 10.33 20.13 12.73
N ARG A 208 10.33 18.79 12.89
CA ARG A 208 10.55 17.84 11.81
C ARG A 208 9.26 17.55 11.05
N ILE A 209 9.22 17.95 9.76
CA ILE A 209 8.16 17.60 8.82
C ILE A 209 8.66 16.43 7.98
N VAL A 210 7.97 15.30 8.00
CA VAL A 210 8.48 14.08 7.36
C VAL A 210 7.57 13.61 6.22
N TYR A 211 8.20 13.12 5.17
CA TYR A 211 7.58 12.31 4.13
C TYR A 211 8.44 11.07 3.86
N HIS A 212 7.82 9.92 3.60
CA HIS A 212 8.56 8.74 3.18
C HIS A 212 7.84 7.96 2.07
N GLY A 213 8.63 7.18 1.29
CA GLY A 213 8.14 6.28 0.27
C GLY A 213 8.41 6.72 -1.16
N THR A 214 7.54 6.31 -2.09
CA THR A 214 7.75 6.56 -3.53
C THR A 214 7.68 8.04 -3.87
N ILE A 215 8.60 8.49 -4.73
CA ILE A 215 8.62 9.85 -5.30
C ILE A 215 8.04 9.78 -6.72
N ALA A 216 6.83 10.28 -6.90
CA ALA A 216 6.12 10.32 -8.18
C ALA A 216 5.33 11.63 -8.31
N LYS A 217 5.17 12.14 -9.51
CA LYS A 217 4.54 13.46 -9.77
C LYS A 217 3.15 13.59 -9.13
N ARG A 218 2.31 12.54 -9.21
CA ARG A 218 0.98 12.53 -8.58
C ARG A 218 1.01 12.64 -7.06
N LEU A 219 2.15 12.30 -6.42
CA LEU A 219 2.32 12.35 -4.96
C LEU A 219 2.82 13.72 -4.46
N GLY A 220 3.06 14.70 -5.35
CA GLY A 220 3.13 16.12 -5.06
C GLY A 220 4.32 16.58 -4.22
N LEU A 221 5.47 15.87 -4.23
CA LEU A 221 6.64 16.27 -3.44
C LEU A 221 7.25 17.61 -3.90
N ASP A 222 7.13 17.91 -5.16
CA ASP A 222 7.48 19.21 -5.74
C ASP A 222 6.63 20.35 -5.13
N LEU A 223 5.32 20.13 -4.92
CA LEU A 223 4.46 21.08 -4.20
C LEU A 223 4.87 21.21 -2.73
N ALA A 224 5.28 20.09 -2.10
CA ALA A 224 5.74 20.12 -0.71
C ALA A 224 7.01 20.97 -0.52
N VAL A 225 7.97 20.84 -1.44
CA VAL A 225 9.20 21.67 -1.42
C VAL A 225 8.86 23.14 -1.60
N GLU A 226 8.02 23.49 -2.58
CA GLU A 226 7.60 24.87 -2.83
C GLU A 226 6.81 25.47 -1.64
N ALA A 227 5.87 24.69 -1.08
CA ALA A 227 5.10 25.12 0.09
C ALA A 227 6.00 25.31 1.33
N PHE A 228 6.99 24.43 1.51
CA PHE A 228 7.96 24.59 2.60
C PHE A 228 8.82 25.85 2.43
N GLN A 229 9.26 26.16 1.21
CA GLN A 229 9.99 27.44 0.93
C GLN A 229 9.14 28.65 1.32
N LYS A 230 7.85 28.68 0.93
CA LYS A 230 6.93 29.76 1.29
C LYS A 230 6.68 29.87 2.81
N ALA A 231 6.68 28.74 3.53
CA ALA A 231 6.46 28.69 4.97
C ALA A 231 7.74 28.97 5.79
N ALA A 232 8.90 28.96 5.17
CA ALA A 232 10.19 28.89 5.85
C ALA A 232 10.44 30.05 6.82
N ASP A 233 10.12 31.28 6.45
CA ASP A 233 10.33 32.48 7.30
C ASP A 233 9.41 32.46 8.53
N ALA A 234 8.16 31.99 8.36
CA ALA A 234 7.21 31.86 9.45
C ALA A 234 7.49 30.62 10.36
N CYS A 235 8.29 29.69 9.87
CA CYS A 235 8.61 28.43 10.54
C CYS A 235 10.15 28.25 10.70
N PRO A 236 10.86 29.11 11.42
CA PRO A 236 12.34 29.15 11.42
C PRO A 236 13.00 27.85 11.91
N ARG A 237 12.35 27.09 12.78
CA ARG A 237 12.87 25.80 13.30
C ARG A 237 12.39 24.58 12.50
N ALA A 238 11.60 24.77 11.45
CA ALA A 238 11.09 23.70 10.63
C ALA A 238 12.16 23.11 9.70
N ARG A 239 12.16 21.80 9.56
CA ARG A 239 12.93 21.02 8.58
C ARG A 239 12.01 20.09 7.83
N LEU A 240 12.20 19.95 6.51
CA LEU A 240 11.50 18.98 5.66
C LEU A 240 12.44 17.80 5.36
N GLU A 241 12.04 16.62 5.79
CA GLU A 241 12.82 15.40 5.60
C GLU A 241 12.07 14.44 4.66
N ILE A 242 12.66 14.16 3.50
CA ILE A 242 12.09 13.31 2.46
C ILE A 242 12.90 12.03 2.35
N TYR A 243 12.31 10.91 2.77
CA TYR A 243 12.91 9.58 2.75
C TYR A 243 12.30 8.73 1.64
N GLY A 244 12.95 8.63 0.50
CA GLY A 244 12.42 7.87 -0.60
C GLY A 244 13.15 8.09 -1.93
N ASP A 245 12.63 7.42 -2.96
CA ASP A 245 13.07 7.56 -4.33
C ASP A 245 11.94 7.14 -5.29
N GLY A 246 12.06 7.44 -6.58
CA GLY A 246 11.07 7.07 -7.57
C GLY A 246 11.25 7.76 -8.91
N ASP A 247 10.23 7.65 -9.77
CA ASP A 247 10.30 8.14 -11.16
C ASP A 247 10.53 9.66 -11.26
N ALA A 248 10.14 10.44 -10.24
CA ALA A 248 10.35 11.90 -10.16
C ALA A 248 11.52 12.29 -9.23
N GLY A 249 12.37 11.33 -8.83
CA GLY A 249 13.45 11.60 -7.86
C GLY A 249 14.51 12.56 -8.37
N GLU A 250 14.89 12.50 -9.65
CA GLU A 250 15.89 13.40 -10.25
C GLU A 250 15.34 14.85 -10.36
N GLU A 251 14.08 14.99 -10.76
CA GLU A 251 13.42 16.32 -10.83
C GLU A 251 13.32 16.94 -9.43
N LEU A 252 12.93 16.14 -8.44
CA LEU A 252 12.84 16.59 -7.05
C LEU A 252 14.21 16.99 -6.48
N GLU A 253 15.28 16.23 -6.77
CA GLU A 253 16.64 16.58 -6.35
C GLU A 253 17.08 17.93 -6.93
N ALA A 254 16.81 18.16 -8.22
CA ALA A 254 17.10 19.43 -8.86
C ALA A 254 16.34 20.59 -8.20
N GLN A 255 15.06 20.39 -7.89
CA GLN A 255 14.24 21.38 -7.21
C GLN A 255 14.74 21.67 -5.78
N VAL A 256 15.08 20.64 -5.00
CA VAL A 256 15.64 20.81 -3.65
C VAL A 256 16.94 21.62 -3.68
N LYS A 257 17.81 21.35 -4.65
CA LYS A 257 19.04 22.14 -4.84
C LYS A 257 18.76 23.59 -5.24
N ALA A 258 17.79 23.81 -6.14
CA ALA A 258 17.39 25.13 -6.57
C ALA A 258 16.66 25.94 -5.47
N ALA A 259 16.06 25.26 -4.51
CA ALA A 259 15.40 25.88 -3.38
C ALA A 259 16.36 26.64 -2.46
N ASP A 260 17.65 26.30 -2.47
CA ASP A 260 18.74 26.90 -1.69
C ASP A 260 18.41 27.07 -0.19
N MET A 261 17.76 26.07 0.39
CA MET A 261 17.31 26.05 1.78
C MET A 261 18.35 25.45 2.75
N GLY A 262 19.56 25.16 2.24
CA GLY A 262 20.63 24.54 3.03
C GLY A 262 20.18 23.22 3.67
N ASP A 263 20.50 23.03 4.95
CA ASP A 263 20.15 21.81 5.70
C ASP A 263 18.67 21.73 6.10
N ARG A 264 17.84 22.72 5.76
CA ARG A 264 16.42 22.72 6.11
C ARG A 264 15.57 21.80 5.27
N ILE A 265 16.05 21.38 4.08
CA ILE A 265 15.42 20.35 3.26
C ILE A 265 16.40 19.20 3.07
N TYR A 266 16.06 18.04 3.60
CA TYR A 266 16.80 16.80 3.39
C TYR A 266 16.05 15.86 2.43
N PHE A 267 16.73 15.41 1.38
CA PHE A 267 16.20 14.38 0.47
C PHE A 267 17.19 13.22 0.36
N SER A 268 16.75 12.04 0.78
CA SER A 268 17.62 10.86 0.86
C SER A 268 17.98 10.24 -0.50
N LYS A 269 17.11 10.42 -1.52
CA LYS A 269 17.20 9.78 -2.85
C LYS A 269 17.48 8.27 -2.76
N LYS A 270 16.84 7.62 -1.78
CA LYS A 270 17.05 6.21 -1.47
C LYS A 270 15.78 5.57 -0.91
N MET A 271 15.47 4.35 -1.36
CA MET A 271 14.44 3.53 -0.74
C MET A 271 14.99 2.81 0.50
N PHE A 272 14.21 2.78 1.56
CA PHE A 272 14.53 2.14 2.83
C PHE A 272 13.63 0.94 3.08
N ARG A 273 14.07 0.05 3.98
CA ARG A 273 13.21 -0.98 4.54
C ARG A 273 12.20 -0.35 5.49
N VAL A 274 11.05 -0.99 5.65
CA VAL A 274 9.97 -0.47 6.50
C VAL A 274 10.40 -0.32 7.96
N GLU A 275 11.25 -1.20 8.46
CA GLU A 275 11.79 -1.15 9.82
C GLU A 275 12.62 0.13 10.04
N SER A 276 13.51 0.44 9.08
CA SER A 276 14.32 1.68 9.13
C SER A 276 13.46 2.93 9.02
N ILE A 277 12.39 2.89 8.21
CA ILE A 277 11.47 4.03 8.07
C ILE A 277 10.79 4.32 9.41
N ALA A 278 10.29 3.30 10.12
CA ALA A 278 9.64 3.48 11.41
C ALA A 278 10.55 4.22 12.41
N GLU A 279 11.84 3.82 12.48
CA GLU A 279 12.84 4.50 13.32
C GLU A 279 13.11 5.94 12.89
N MET A 280 13.24 6.19 11.57
CA MET A 280 13.58 7.51 11.03
C MET A 280 12.47 8.55 11.23
N ILE A 281 11.20 8.14 11.12
CA ILE A 281 10.07 9.06 11.27
C ILE A 281 9.57 9.18 12.69
N GLN A 282 10.02 8.34 13.59
CA GLN A 282 9.64 8.39 15.00
C GLN A 282 10.00 9.75 15.62
N GLY A 283 9.12 10.31 16.43
CA GLY A 283 9.29 11.62 17.04
C GLY A 283 9.21 12.80 16.02
N ALA A 284 8.75 12.57 14.80
CA ALA A 284 8.47 13.66 13.88
C ALA A 284 7.33 14.55 14.40
N SER A 285 7.45 15.85 14.18
CA SER A 285 6.45 16.84 14.60
C SER A 285 5.22 16.87 13.68
N LEU A 286 5.38 16.43 12.42
CA LEU A 286 4.34 16.48 11.40
C LEU A 286 4.61 15.50 10.26
N GLY A 287 3.62 14.69 9.91
CA GLY A 287 3.61 13.87 8.70
C GLY A 287 2.95 14.61 7.54
N LEU A 288 3.51 14.48 6.35
CA LEU A 288 3.02 15.19 5.16
C LEU A 288 2.53 14.23 4.07
N ILE A 289 1.32 14.49 3.56
CA ILE A 289 0.71 13.82 2.40
C ILE A 289 0.36 14.88 1.35
N PRO A 290 1.27 15.24 0.42
CA PRO A 290 1.04 16.33 -0.50
C PRO A 290 0.40 15.91 -1.83
N ASN A 291 -0.32 14.77 -1.84
CA ASN A 291 -0.85 14.17 -3.06
C ASN A 291 -1.73 15.16 -3.86
N ARG A 292 -1.49 15.22 -5.17
CA ARG A 292 -2.39 15.90 -6.11
C ARG A 292 -3.69 15.13 -6.24
N ARG A 293 -4.76 15.83 -6.65
CA ARG A 293 -6.00 15.16 -7.04
C ARG A 293 -5.86 14.60 -8.44
N ASP A 294 -6.03 13.31 -8.56
CA ASP A 294 -6.27 12.61 -9.82
C ASP A 294 -7.15 11.36 -9.55
N VAL A 295 -7.56 10.67 -10.60
CA VAL A 295 -8.46 9.52 -10.50
C VAL A 295 -7.89 8.38 -9.63
N ALA A 296 -6.58 8.19 -9.57
CA ALA A 296 -5.95 7.17 -8.73
C ALA A 296 -5.80 7.66 -7.29
N THR A 297 -5.37 8.90 -7.09
CA THR A 297 -5.12 9.44 -5.74
C THR A 297 -6.41 9.72 -4.97
N ASP A 298 -7.52 10.07 -5.64
CA ASP A 298 -8.82 10.21 -4.99
C ASP A 298 -9.27 8.90 -4.30
N TYR A 299 -8.94 7.76 -4.91
CA TYR A 299 -9.23 6.43 -4.33
C TYR A 299 -8.03 5.81 -3.62
N MET A 300 -7.00 6.57 -3.29
CA MET A 300 -5.85 6.07 -2.55
C MET A 300 -5.96 6.44 -1.07
N LEU A 301 -5.96 5.42 -0.19
CA LEU A 301 -5.71 5.61 1.24
C LEU A 301 -4.20 5.38 1.49
N PRO A 302 -3.40 6.45 1.65
CA PRO A 302 -1.94 6.30 1.71
C PRO A 302 -1.51 5.53 2.96
N VAL A 303 -0.74 4.46 2.78
CA VAL A 303 -0.22 3.66 3.90
C VAL A 303 0.58 4.52 4.87
N LYS A 304 1.38 5.46 4.37
CA LYS A 304 2.15 6.40 5.21
C LYS A 304 1.29 7.28 6.11
N LEU A 305 0.07 7.68 5.66
CA LEU A 305 -0.89 8.37 6.53
C LEU A 305 -1.24 7.50 7.75
N LEU A 306 -1.52 6.22 7.50
CA LEU A 306 -1.85 5.27 8.56
C LEU A 306 -0.65 5.01 9.48
N GLU A 307 0.57 4.97 8.93
CA GLU A 307 1.81 4.82 9.68
C GLU A 307 2.05 6.02 10.62
N TYR A 308 1.87 7.25 10.13
CA TYR A 308 1.94 8.45 10.96
C TYR A 308 0.92 8.42 12.11
N VAL A 309 -0.32 8.11 11.79
CA VAL A 309 -1.42 8.04 12.77
C VAL A 309 -1.14 6.98 13.86
N HIS A 310 -0.60 5.82 13.48
CA HIS A 310 -0.23 4.77 14.45
C HIS A 310 0.95 5.16 15.33
N LEU A 311 1.84 6.02 14.85
CA LEU A 311 2.94 6.59 15.65
C LEU A 311 2.54 7.83 16.45
N GLY A 312 1.27 8.27 16.37
CA GLY A 312 0.80 9.47 17.04
C GLY A 312 1.32 10.78 16.41
N ILE A 313 1.80 10.73 15.19
CA ILE A 313 2.28 11.90 14.45
C ILE A 313 1.08 12.61 13.81
N PRO A 314 0.84 13.90 14.10
CA PRO A 314 -0.20 14.67 13.42
C PRO A 314 0.10 14.80 11.93
N VAL A 315 -0.95 14.84 11.08
CA VAL A 315 -0.78 14.78 9.63
C VAL A 315 -1.47 15.94 8.93
N ILE A 316 -0.78 16.52 7.94
CA ILE A 316 -1.41 17.32 6.88
C ILE A 316 -1.72 16.40 5.70
N ALA A 317 -2.97 16.41 5.25
CA ALA A 317 -3.44 15.59 4.14
C ALA A 317 -4.33 16.38 3.18
N PRO A 318 -4.35 16.04 1.88
CA PRO A 318 -5.23 16.66 0.91
C PRO A 318 -6.68 16.14 1.06
N ARG A 319 -7.66 16.97 0.68
CA ARG A 319 -9.07 16.60 0.62
C ARG A 319 -9.34 15.65 -0.54
N LEU A 320 -8.94 14.39 -0.39
CA LEU A 320 -9.18 13.31 -1.35
C LEU A 320 -10.24 12.35 -0.81
N LEU A 321 -11.03 11.75 -1.69
CA LEU A 321 -12.21 10.94 -1.37
C LEU A 321 -11.92 9.84 -0.35
N ALA A 322 -10.88 9.04 -0.57
CA ALA A 322 -10.55 7.93 0.33
C ALA A 322 -10.05 8.42 1.71
N ILE A 323 -9.36 9.55 1.77
CA ILE A 323 -8.89 10.13 3.05
C ILE A 323 -10.08 10.68 3.82
N GLN A 324 -10.95 11.48 3.16
CA GLN A 324 -12.15 12.06 3.78
C GLN A 324 -13.18 11.01 4.24
N TYR A 325 -13.16 9.82 3.65
CA TYR A 325 -14.02 8.72 4.12
C TYR A 325 -13.63 8.21 5.51
N TYR A 326 -12.34 8.23 5.85
CA TYR A 326 -11.82 7.66 7.09
C TYR A 326 -11.44 8.67 8.16
N PHE A 327 -11.17 9.91 7.78
CA PHE A 327 -10.66 10.94 8.70
C PHE A 327 -11.52 12.20 8.64
N SER A 328 -11.86 12.71 9.81
CA SER A 328 -12.55 13.99 10.00
C SER A 328 -11.55 15.16 10.11
N GLU A 329 -12.09 16.40 10.10
CA GLU A 329 -11.31 17.65 10.22
C GLU A 329 -10.57 17.80 11.56
N ASP A 330 -10.96 17.06 12.56
CA ASP A 330 -10.36 17.04 13.89
C ASP A 330 -9.31 15.95 14.07
N GLN A 331 -9.16 15.05 13.08
CA GLN A 331 -8.19 13.95 13.08
C GLN A 331 -6.98 14.22 12.18
N VAL A 332 -7.16 14.94 11.06
CA VAL A 332 -6.08 15.38 10.17
C VAL A 332 -6.27 16.83 9.79
N ALA A 333 -5.16 17.54 9.54
CA ALA A 333 -5.21 18.90 9.03
C ALA A 333 -5.36 18.85 7.50
N TYR A 334 -6.53 19.23 7.00
CA TYR A 334 -6.78 19.22 5.57
C TYR A 334 -6.25 20.45 4.84
N CYS A 335 -5.73 20.24 3.63
CA CYS A 335 -5.42 21.26 2.64
C CYS A 335 -6.06 20.92 1.29
N GLU A 336 -6.22 21.92 0.41
CA GLU A 336 -6.69 21.67 -0.95
C GLU A 336 -5.61 20.98 -1.79
N PRO A 337 -5.96 19.88 -2.52
CA PRO A 337 -4.99 19.11 -3.30
C PRO A 337 -4.45 19.95 -4.47
N GLY A 338 -3.13 20.06 -4.56
CA GLY A 338 -2.44 20.80 -5.62
C GLY A 338 -2.24 22.28 -5.35
N ASP A 339 -2.79 22.82 -4.26
CA ASP A 339 -2.65 24.22 -3.87
C ASP A 339 -1.45 24.39 -2.92
N VAL A 340 -0.39 24.98 -3.45
CA VAL A 340 0.87 25.26 -2.73
C VAL A 340 0.67 26.24 -1.58
N ASP A 341 -0.14 27.29 -1.80
CA ASP A 341 -0.36 28.33 -0.79
C ASP A 341 -1.24 27.79 0.35
N ALA A 342 -2.26 26.99 0.04
CA ALA A 342 -3.04 26.29 1.05
C ALA A 342 -2.19 25.35 1.89
N LEU A 343 -1.25 24.62 1.26
CA LEU A 343 -0.33 23.73 1.95
C LEU A 343 0.65 24.49 2.84
N ALA A 344 1.25 25.58 2.34
CA ALA A 344 2.16 26.45 3.10
C ALA A 344 1.45 27.05 4.33
N ASN A 345 0.25 27.61 4.15
CA ASN A 345 -0.57 28.15 5.23
C ASN A 345 -0.94 27.07 6.26
N CYS A 346 -1.22 25.84 5.82
CA CYS A 346 -1.50 24.74 6.72
C CYS A 346 -0.26 24.36 7.54
N ILE A 347 0.93 24.31 6.93
CA ILE A 347 2.21 24.11 7.63
C ILE A 347 2.42 25.18 8.70
N CYS A 348 2.30 26.47 8.36
CA CYS A 348 2.47 27.58 9.30
C CYS A 348 1.49 27.49 10.48
N ARG A 349 0.22 27.22 10.21
CA ARG A 349 -0.82 27.08 11.23
C ARG A 349 -0.52 25.94 12.21
N ILE A 350 -0.12 24.76 11.69
CA ILE A 350 0.19 23.60 12.53
C ILE A 350 1.51 23.80 13.26
N TYR A 351 2.48 24.48 12.68
CA TYR A 351 3.73 24.86 13.34
C TYR A 351 3.49 25.79 14.54
N ALA A 352 2.65 26.80 14.38
CA ALA A 352 2.39 27.82 15.41
C ALA A 352 1.50 27.33 16.57
N ASP A 353 0.74 26.24 16.38
CA ASP A 353 -0.25 25.77 17.35
C ASP A 353 0.05 24.36 17.86
N PRO A 354 0.84 24.23 18.97
CA PRO A 354 1.13 22.94 19.61
C PRO A 354 -0.12 22.21 20.13
N GLU A 355 -1.10 22.96 20.62
CA GLU A 355 -2.36 22.40 21.13
C GLU A 355 -3.13 21.69 20.03
N LYS A 356 -3.25 22.33 18.86
CA LYS A 356 -3.87 21.74 17.67
C LYS A 356 -3.15 20.48 17.20
N ARG A 357 -1.81 20.47 17.21
CA ARG A 357 -1.02 19.27 16.88
C ARG A 357 -1.37 18.11 17.81
N ASN A 358 -1.35 18.39 19.11
CA ASN A 358 -1.67 17.37 20.13
C ASN A 358 -3.12 16.90 20.02
N GLN A 359 -4.05 17.79 19.68
CA GLN A 359 -5.44 17.42 19.43
C GLN A 359 -5.58 16.47 18.23
N LEU A 360 -4.97 16.81 17.09
CA LEU A 360 -4.98 15.98 15.89
C LEU A 360 -4.41 14.59 16.18
N ALA A 361 -3.26 14.51 16.86
CA ALA A 361 -2.62 13.25 17.23
C ALA A 361 -3.52 12.39 18.16
N ARG A 362 -4.13 13.01 19.19
CA ARG A 362 -5.05 12.31 20.10
C ARG A 362 -6.30 11.81 19.38
N ASN A 363 -6.90 12.63 18.53
CA ASN A 363 -8.13 12.28 17.84
C ASN A 363 -7.89 11.19 16.79
N SER A 364 -6.79 11.26 16.04
CA SER A 364 -6.43 10.24 15.05
C SER A 364 -6.07 8.90 15.69
N ALA A 365 -5.66 8.87 16.97
CA ALA A 365 -5.42 7.63 17.70
C ALA A 365 -6.66 6.74 17.84
N THR A 366 -7.88 7.30 17.72
CA THR A 366 -9.13 6.53 17.68
C THR A 366 -9.16 5.63 16.44
N PHE A 367 -8.76 6.15 15.27
CA PHE A 367 -8.59 5.37 14.05
C PHE A 367 -7.56 4.24 14.25
N ALA A 368 -6.39 4.54 14.82
CA ALA A 368 -5.35 3.54 15.04
C ALA A 368 -5.81 2.39 15.96
N LYS A 369 -6.70 2.65 16.92
CA LYS A 369 -7.31 1.61 17.78
C LYS A 369 -8.33 0.77 17.02
N GLU A 370 -9.21 1.38 16.26
CA GLU A 370 -10.25 0.71 15.47
C GLU A 370 -9.65 -0.15 14.36
N PHE A 371 -8.71 0.42 13.61
CA PHE A 371 -8.04 -0.21 12.46
C PHE A 371 -6.67 -0.80 12.85
N HIS A 372 -6.56 -1.38 14.03
CA HIS A 372 -5.35 -2.08 14.46
C HIS A 372 -5.26 -3.47 13.85
N TRP A 373 -4.05 -3.90 13.47
CA TRP A 373 -3.86 -5.20 12.81
C TRP A 373 -4.39 -6.38 13.63
N ASP A 374 -4.32 -6.33 14.96
CA ASP A 374 -4.85 -7.39 15.82
C ASP A 374 -6.37 -7.57 15.72
N GLN A 375 -7.09 -6.53 15.32
CA GLN A 375 -8.52 -6.62 14.99
C GLN A 375 -8.71 -7.09 13.55
N LEU A 376 -8.01 -6.48 12.61
CA LEU A 376 -8.16 -6.75 11.17
C LEU A 376 -7.71 -8.16 10.77
N LYS A 377 -6.71 -8.74 11.44
CA LYS A 377 -6.30 -10.14 11.19
C LYS A 377 -7.43 -11.15 11.39
N LYS A 378 -8.46 -10.82 12.20
CA LYS A 378 -9.65 -11.66 12.38
C LYS A 378 -10.47 -11.74 11.09
N GLU A 379 -10.55 -10.64 10.33
CA GLU A 379 -11.19 -10.64 9.00
C GLU A 379 -10.37 -11.45 7.98
N LEU A 380 -9.04 -11.35 8.02
CA LEU A 380 -8.17 -12.22 7.22
C LEU A 380 -8.44 -13.69 7.53
N TYR A 381 -8.54 -14.05 8.82
CA TYR A 381 -8.84 -15.43 9.24
C TYR A 381 -10.20 -15.88 8.74
N LYS A 382 -11.25 -15.06 8.86
CA LYS A 382 -12.58 -15.35 8.33
C LYS A 382 -12.52 -15.65 6.82
N VAL A 383 -11.86 -14.76 6.05
CA VAL A 383 -11.72 -14.95 4.61
C VAL A 383 -10.98 -16.24 4.27
N VAL A 384 -9.93 -16.59 5.01
CA VAL A 384 -9.17 -17.82 4.79
C VAL A 384 -9.96 -19.07 5.21
N ASP A 385 -10.79 -18.97 6.26
CA ASP A 385 -11.53 -20.12 6.81
C ASP A 385 -12.92 -20.33 6.22
N ASP A 386 -13.49 -19.26 5.62
CA ASP A 386 -14.80 -19.29 5.00
C ASP A 386 -14.89 -20.47 4.00
N GLN A 387 -15.87 -21.35 4.16
CA GLN A 387 -16.08 -22.47 3.24
C GLN A 387 -16.98 -22.00 2.09
N PRO A 388 -16.70 -22.38 0.84
CA PRO A 388 -17.65 -22.10 -0.23
C PRO A 388 -19.00 -22.75 0.19
N GLU A 389 -20.09 -21.98 0.11
CA GLU A 389 -21.42 -22.60 0.09
C GLU A 389 -21.40 -23.65 -1.02
N ARG A 390 -21.40 -24.92 -0.63
CA ARG A 390 -21.55 -26.01 -1.60
C ARG A 390 -22.88 -25.79 -2.26
N ALA A 391 -22.88 -25.42 -3.54
CA ALA A 391 -24.09 -25.46 -4.33
C ALA A 391 -24.76 -26.82 -4.06
N PRO A 392 -26.07 -26.85 -3.76
CA PRO A 392 -26.75 -28.11 -3.54
C PRO A 392 -26.49 -28.99 -4.76
N VAL A 393 -25.92 -30.17 -4.52
CA VAL A 393 -25.76 -31.18 -5.57
C VAL A 393 -27.18 -31.46 -6.04
N ALA A 394 -27.53 -31.03 -7.24
CA ALA A 394 -28.77 -31.43 -7.88
C ALA A 394 -28.71 -32.98 -7.94
N VAL A 395 -29.46 -33.59 -7.06
CA VAL A 395 -29.69 -35.06 -7.14
C VAL A 395 -30.55 -35.26 -8.37
N ALA A 396 -29.92 -35.85 -9.40
CA ALA A 396 -30.57 -36.28 -10.63
C ALA A 396 -31.40 -37.54 -10.40
#